data_650345e88e3f94732ccae618fd36d6c7
#
_entry.id   650345e88e3f94732ccae618fd36d6c7
#
_cell.length_a   1.000
_cell.length_b   1.000
_cell.length_c   1.000
_cell.angle_alpha   90.00
_cell.angle_beta   90.00
_cell.angle_gamma   90.00
#
_symmetry.space_group_name_H-M   'P 1'
#
loop_
_entity.id
_entity.type
_entity.pdbx_description
1 polymer ?
#
loop_
_entity_poly.entity_id
_entity_poly.type
_entity_poly.pdbx_seq_one_letter_code
_entity_poly.pdbx_strand_id
1 'polypeptide(L)'
;MKPRLCFITNIGPHYRLPIFQKISETFSCDFYLGDHINTKIKTFDYNKLKGYKETLHNRFFHNFYWQNGSLQLVNKDYTHYILDGEPYCLSSWIILLWALIKHKETIAWTHGFYGNESFTKNIIKKVYYKLFTKLMVYSEYSISVMKSKGFNPKKMYCIANSLDSAHLLDIRKRLCKSDLYSKHFNNNYPVVIYCGRIQKRKQLNQIIDSAKMLYEENCPINVIFVGKDVDRVDIPCYAKAKGIEQNVWMYGPCYEDSTLAELFYNASVCVSPGNIGLTAIHALSFGCPIITHNNFAEQMPEFESIKPSKTGYFYQQGDIADLKDKIRKVISADEKTREEIREEAFKEIDKKWNIDYQINVLKKVLENE
;
A
#
# COMPACT_ATOMS: atom_id res chain seq x y z
N MET A 1 9.85 9.16 32.03
CA MET A 1 8.53 8.46 32.18
C MET A 1 8.29 7.60 30.93
N LYS A 2 7.66 6.40 31.03
CA LYS A 2 7.31 5.63 29.81
C LYS A 2 6.30 6.42 28.98
N PRO A 3 6.46 6.50 27.63
CA PRO A 3 5.50 7.19 26.76
C PRO A 3 4.08 6.63 26.93
N ARG A 4 3.10 7.51 27.09
CA ARG A 4 1.68 7.17 27.08
C ARG A 4 1.07 7.73 25.80
N LEU A 5 0.68 6.85 24.89
CA LEU A 5 0.31 7.19 23.53
C LEU A 5 -1.22 7.35 23.39
N CYS A 6 -1.64 8.40 22.69
CA CYS A 6 -2.98 8.59 22.17
C CYS A 6 -2.95 8.46 20.66
N PHE A 7 -3.53 7.40 20.10
CA PHE A 7 -3.61 7.19 18.65
C PHE A 7 -4.99 7.58 18.14
N ILE A 8 -5.05 8.60 17.31
CA ILE A 8 -6.28 9.12 16.74
C ILE A 8 -6.23 8.95 15.21
N THR A 9 -7.19 8.21 14.65
CA THR A 9 -7.26 7.99 13.19
C THR A 9 -8.68 8.12 12.67
N ASN A 10 -8.82 8.40 11.39
CA ASN A 10 -10.11 8.58 10.72
C ASN A 10 -10.94 7.29 10.64
N ILE A 11 -10.31 6.14 10.49
CA ILE A 11 -10.91 4.79 10.58
C ILE A 11 -9.85 3.76 10.98
N GLY A 12 -10.30 2.56 11.36
CA GLY A 12 -9.45 1.36 11.49
C GLY A 12 -9.63 0.42 10.29
N PRO A 13 -8.86 0.54 9.19
CA PRO A 13 -8.98 -0.37 8.05
C PRO A 13 -8.59 -1.80 8.44
N HIS A 14 -9.27 -2.81 7.89
CA HIS A 14 -9.08 -4.22 8.26
C HIS A 14 -7.61 -4.68 8.19
N TYR A 15 -6.85 -4.23 7.21
CA TYR A 15 -5.44 -4.59 7.03
C TYR A 15 -4.49 -3.97 8.05
N ARG A 16 -4.96 -2.99 8.85
CA ARG A 16 -4.17 -2.35 9.91
C ARG A 16 -4.34 -3.00 11.29
N LEU A 17 -5.29 -3.92 11.45
CA LEU A 17 -5.49 -4.58 12.74
C LEU A 17 -4.20 -5.21 13.28
N PRO A 18 -3.40 -5.96 12.49
CA PRO A 18 -2.20 -6.61 13.01
C PRO A 18 -1.15 -5.61 13.53
N ILE A 19 -0.90 -4.51 12.82
CA ILE A 19 0.05 -3.49 13.31
C ILE A 19 -0.49 -2.76 14.53
N PHE A 20 -1.79 -2.45 14.62
CA PHE A 20 -2.39 -1.81 15.78
C PHE A 20 -2.34 -2.73 17.02
N GLN A 21 -2.60 -4.03 16.85
CA GLN A 21 -2.43 -5.02 17.90
C GLN A 21 -0.98 -5.05 18.39
N LYS A 22 -0.01 -5.07 17.47
CA LYS A 22 1.40 -5.08 17.85
C LYS A 22 1.83 -3.80 18.57
N ILE A 23 1.29 -2.64 18.18
CA ILE A 23 1.50 -1.38 18.89
C ILE A 23 0.94 -1.48 20.32
N SER A 24 -0.28 -2.00 20.49
CA SER A 24 -0.90 -2.11 21.83
C SER A 24 -0.23 -3.12 22.75
N GLU A 25 0.44 -4.12 22.17
CA GLU A 25 1.27 -5.09 22.91
C GLU A 25 2.61 -4.50 23.34
N THR A 26 3.18 -3.63 22.50
CA THR A 26 4.54 -3.11 22.69
C THR A 26 4.56 -1.83 23.54
N PHE A 27 3.52 -1.00 23.39
CA PHE A 27 3.45 0.33 23.99
C PHE A 27 2.16 0.52 24.80
N SER A 28 2.18 1.43 25.78
CA SER A 28 0.97 1.91 26.43
C SER A 28 0.25 2.87 25.46
N CYS A 29 -0.66 2.33 24.65
CA CYS A 29 -1.34 3.07 23.58
C CYS A 29 -2.87 2.92 23.70
N ASP A 30 -3.56 4.05 23.74
CA ASP A 30 -5.01 4.13 23.68
C ASP A 30 -5.44 4.56 22.28
N PHE A 31 -6.37 3.80 21.65
CA PHE A 31 -6.83 4.03 20.28
C PHE A 31 -8.23 4.66 20.25
N TYR A 32 -8.35 5.73 19.48
CA TYR A 32 -9.56 6.46 19.18
C TYR A 32 -9.78 6.43 17.66
N LEU A 33 -10.75 5.66 17.20
CA LEU A 33 -10.93 5.33 15.80
C LEU A 33 -12.21 5.97 15.27
N GLY A 34 -12.14 6.62 14.11
CA GLY A 34 -13.32 7.19 13.47
C GLY A 34 -14.26 6.09 12.95
N ASP A 35 -15.54 6.47 12.81
CA ASP A 35 -16.61 5.55 12.41
C ASP A 35 -16.66 5.29 10.90
N HIS A 36 -16.41 6.30 10.06
CA HIS A 36 -16.52 6.19 8.60
C HIS A 36 -15.67 7.26 7.87
N ILE A 37 -15.44 7.00 6.60
CA ILE A 37 -14.91 7.96 5.61
C ILE A 37 -15.71 7.89 4.32
N ASN A 38 -15.56 8.88 3.43
CA ASN A 38 -16.30 8.95 2.16
C ASN A 38 -15.94 7.85 1.14
N THR A 39 -14.95 7.01 1.43
CA THR A 39 -14.57 5.88 0.58
C THR A 39 -14.96 4.55 1.23
N LYS A 40 -15.44 3.59 0.41
CA LYS A 40 -15.80 2.25 0.90
C LYS A 40 -14.53 1.44 1.23
N ILE A 41 -14.01 1.60 2.43
CA ILE A 41 -12.94 0.77 2.99
C ILE A 41 -13.53 -0.08 4.11
N LYS A 42 -13.31 -1.40 4.07
CA LYS A 42 -13.74 -2.32 5.13
C LYS A 42 -12.92 -2.06 6.39
N THR A 43 -13.59 -1.86 7.52
CA THR A 43 -12.99 -1.74 8.85
C THR A 43 -12.97 -3.10 9.56
N PHE A 44 -12.08 -3.25 10.55
CA PHE A 44 -12.16 -4.38 11.48
C PHE A 44 -13.13 -4.07 12.62
N ASP A 45 -13.51 -5.09 13.38
CA ASP A 45 -14.25 -4.92 14.63
C ASP A 45 -13.35 -4.31 15.70
N TYR A 46 -13.61 -3.05 16.05
CA TYR A 46 -12.74 -2.27 16.95
C TYR A 46 -12.61 -2.90 18.34
N ASN A 47 -13.60 -3.67 18.79
CA ASN A 47 -13.52 -4.38 20.08
C ASN A 47 -12.43 -5.46 20.13
N LYS A 48 -11.94 -5.90 18.96
CA LYS A 48 -10.81 -6.85 18.86
C LYS A 48 -9.44 -6.21 19.11
N LEU A 49 -9.39 -4.88 19.19
CA LEU A 49 -8.14 -4.15 19.40
C LEU A 49 -7.94 -3.87 20.90
N LYS A 50 -6.92 -4.46 21.50
CA LYS A 50 -6.50 -4.10 22.86
C LYS A 50 -6.08 -2.64 22.88
N GLY A 51 -6.58 -1.87 23.85
CA GLY A 51 -6.32 -0.42 23.93
C GLY A 51 -7.33 0.44 23.15
N TYR A 52 -8.28 -0.17 22.42
CA TYR A 52 -9.42 0.58 21.88
C TYR A 52 -10.23 1.22 23.02
N LYS A 53 -10.56 2.50 22.88
CA LYS A 53 -11.30 3.29 23.88
C LYS A 53 -12.66 3.74 23.39
N GLU A 54 -12.71 4.29 22.20
CA GLU A 54 -13.91 4.95 21.72
C GLU A 54 -13.92 5.09 20.19
N THR A 55 -15.10 5.01 19.60
CA THR A 55 -15.32 5.40 18.20
C THR A 55 -15.65 6.88 18.13
N LEU A 56 -14.85 7.64 17.38
CA LEU A 56 -15.06 9.05 17.12
C LEU A 56 -15.98 9.24 15.92
N HIS A 57 -16.97 10.14 16.03
CA HIS A 57 -17.90 10.38 14.94
C HIS A 57 -17.35 11.43 13.96
N ASN A 58 -17.13 11.04 12.69
CA ASN A 58 -16.64 11.91 11.63
C ASN A 58 -17.79 12.65 10.94
N ARG A 59 -17.82 13.97 11.04
CA ARG A 59 -18.78 14.85 10.34
C ARG A 59 -18.11 15.49 9.15
N PHE A 60 -18.59 15.18 7.94
CA PHE A 60 -18.02 15.68 6.68
C PHE A 60 -18.70 16.96 6.22
N PHE A 61 -17.87 17.90 5.74
CA PHE A 61 -18.24 19.17 5.13
C PHE A 61 -17.48 19.32 3.81
N HIS A 62 -18.05 18.89 2.70
CA HIS A 62 -17.35 18.78 1.42
C HIS A 62 -16.10 17.88 1.54
N ASN A 63 -14.93 18.46 1.34
CA ASN A 63 -13.65 17.74 1.43
C ASN A 63 -13.04 17.75 2.84
N PHE A 64 -13.61 18.49 3.78
CA PHE A 64 -13.16 18.57 5.16
C PHE A 64 -14.04 17.73 6.07
N TYR A 65 -13.50 17.36 7.22
CA TYR A 65 -14.29 16.73 8.26
C TYR A 65 -13.85 17.16 9.66
N TRP A 66 -14.75 16.98 10.58
CA TRP A 66 -14.57 17.22 11.99
C TRP A 66 -14.76 15.90 12.74
N GLN A 67 -13.83 15.54 13.60
CA GLN A 67 -13.88 14.31 14.39
C GLN A 67 -14.42 14.63 15.79
N ASN A 68 -15.70 14.37 16.00
CA ASN A 68 -16.35 14.67 17.29
C ASN A 68 -15.73 13.81 18.41
N GLY A 69 -15.58 14.41 19.59
CA GLY A 69 -14.95 13.76 20.74
C GLY A 69 -13.43 13.89 20.77
N SER A 70 -12.76 14.12 19.64
CA SER A 70 -11.29 14.17 19.60
C SER A 70 -10.67 15.29 20.44
N LEU A 71 -11.32 16.46 20.57
CA LEU A 71 -10.81 17.58 21.37
C LEU A 71 -10.79 17.29 22.88
N GLN A 72 -11.67 16.41 23.36
CA GLN A 72 -11.68 16.04 24.79
C GLN A 72 -10.40 15.27 25.20
N LEU A 73 -9.71 14.66 24.22
CA LEU A 73 -8.50 13.88 24.43
C LEU A 73 -7.32 14.74 24.85
N VAL A 74 -7.32 16.04 24.52
CA VAL A 74 -6.26 16.97 24.91
C VAL A 74 -6.15 17.17 26.43
N ASN A 75 -7.24 16.96 27.16
CA ASN A 75 -7.30 17.07 28.61
C ASN A 75 -6.88 15.78 29.35
N LYS A 76 -6.64 14.68 28.60
CA LYS A 76 -6.18 13.42 29.19
C LYS A 76 -4.65 13.41 29.35
N ASP A 77 -4.17 12.57 30.24
CA ASP A 77 -2.75 12.49 30.57
C ASP A 77 -1.99 11.62 29.55
N TYR A 78 -1.88 12.11 28.30
CA TYR A 78 -1.02 11.54 27.26
C TYR A 78 0.24 12.39 27.09
N THR A 79 1.35 11.72 26.82
CA THR A 79 2.62 12.38 26.51
C THR A 79 2.79 12.59 25.00
N HIS A 80 2.27 11.66 24.20
CA HIS A 80 2.41 11.64 22.74
C HIS A 80 1.07 11.43 22.07
N TYR A 81 0.82 12.19 21.00
CA TYR A 81 -0.34 12.07 20.14
C TYR A 81 0.09 11.60 18.75
N ILE A 82 -0.35 10.42 18.32
CA ILE A 82 -0.18 9.92 16.95
C ILE A 82 -1.47 10.24 16.20
N LEU A 83 -1.36 10.99 15.13
CA LEU A 83 -2.50 11.44 14.32
C LEU A 83 -2.33 10.96 12.87
N ASP A 84 -3.45 10.63 12.22
CA ASP A 84 -3.45 10.60 10.76
C ASP A 84 -2.98 11.96 10.26
N GLY A 85 -1.95 11.99 9.44
CA GLY A 85 -1.44 13.22 8.84
C GLY A 85 -2.36 13.73 7.73
N GLU A 86 -3.64 13.92 8.04
CA GLU A 86 -4.69 14.30 7.12
C GLU A 86 -5.11 15.76 7.37
N PRO A 87 -4.63 16.72 6.55
CA PRO A 87 -4.88 18.15 6.77
C PRO A 87 -6.35 18.55 6.61
N TYR A 88 -7.18 17.67 6.06
CA TYR A 88 -8.61 17.90 5.88
C TYR A 88 -9.44 17.58 7.14
N CYS A 89 -8.81 16.98 8.17
CA CYS A 89 -9.39 16.82 9.51
C CYS A 89 -9.23 18.13 10.29
N LEU A 90 -10.28 18.95 10.37
CA LEU A 90 -10.19 20.27 11.00
C LEU A 90 -9.93 20.20 12.53
N SER A 91 -10.48 19.21 13.22
CA SER A 91 -10.23 19.04 14.65
C SER A 91 -8.77 18.71 14.97
N SER A 92 -8.04 18.07 14.05
CA SER A 92 -6.63 17.78 14.25
C SER A 92 -5.75 19.04 14.29
N TRP A 93 -6.11 20.11 13.59
CA TRP A 93 -5.40 21.38 13.67
C TRP A 93 -5.46 21.98 15.09
N ILE A 94 -6.63 21.90 15.72
CA ILE A 94 -6.80 22.42 17.10
C ILE A 94 -5.99 21.56 18.08
N ILE A 95 -6.00 20.23 17.92
CA ILE A 95 -5.19 19.32 18.75
C ILE A 95 -3.71 19.67 18.60
N LEU A 96 -3.23 19.93 17.38
CA LEU A 96 -1.83 20.27 17.13
C LEU A 96 -1.44 21.60 17.74
N LEU A 97 -2.27 22.64 17.60
CA LEU A 97 -2.03 23.94 18.20
C LEU A 97 -2.03 23.86 19.73
N TRP A 98 -2.97 23.13 20.31
CA TRP A 98 -3.00 22.89 21.74
C TRP A 98 -1.76 22.12 22.23
N ALA A 99 -1.37 21.06 21.50
CA ALA A 99 -0.19 20.26 21.81
C ALA A 99 1.10 21.10 21.80
N LEU A 100 1.19 22.04 20.84
CA LEU A 100 2.30 22.99 20.76
C LEU A 100 2.37 23.88 22.01
N ILE A 101 1.22 24.43 22.46
CA ILE A 101 1.13 25.27 23.69
C ILE A 101 1.49 24.46 24.95
N LYS A 102 1.09 23.20 25.00
CA LYS A 102 1.29 22.32 26.14
C LYS A 102 2.61 21.49 26.08
N HIS A 103 3.45 21.76 25.10
CA HIS A 103 4.71 21.04 24.89
C HIS A 103 4.54 19.51 24.84
N LYS A 104 3.46 19.04 24.17
CA LYS A 104 3.19 17.61 23.97
C LYS A 104 3.79 17.17 22.64
N GLU A 105 4.31 15.94 22.60
CA GLU A 105 4.82 15.35 21.38
C GLU A 105 3.68 14.96 20.43
N THR A 106 3.80 15.36 19.16
CA THR A 106 2.83 15.05 18.10
C THR A 106 3.52 14.36 16.94
N ILE A 107 2.99 13.22 16.52
CA ILE A 107 3.57 12.37 15.50
C ILE A 107 2.53 12.21 14.38
N ALA A 108 2.85 12.64 13.16
CA ALA A 108 2.00 12.32 12.01
C ALA A 108 2.31 10.91 11.51
N TRP A 109 1.29 10.12 11.22
CA TRP A 109 1.40 8.89 10.44
C TRP A 109 0.73 9.09 9.09
N THR A 110 1.51 9.34 8.03
CA THR A 110 0.96 9.94 6.81
C THR A 110 1.68 9.51 5.53
N HIS A 111 1.01 9.72 4.39
CA HIS A 111 1.66 9.63 3.08
C HIS A 111 2.62 10.80 2.81
N GLY A 112 2.54 11.91 3.55
CA GLY A 112 3.34 13.09 3.30
C GLY A 112 3.02 13.77 1.96
N PHE A 113 4.05 14.05 1.16
CA PHE A 113 3.92 14.67 -0.15
C PHE A 113 4.20 13.66 -1.27
N TYR A 114 3.40 13.76 -2.34
CA TYR A 114 3.59 12.98 -3.56
C TYR A 114 4.45 13.71 -4.62
N GLY A 115 4.56 15.04 -4.54
CA GLY A 115 5.33 15.86 -5.48
C GLY A 115 4.51 16.48 -6.62
N ASN A 116 3.25 16.09 -6.75
CA ASN A 116 2.30 16.59 -7.76
C ASN A 116 1.15 17.42 -7.16
N GLU A 117 1.29 17.87 -5.91
CA GLU A 117 0.26 18.68 -5.26
C GLU A 117 0.09 20.03 -5.97
N SER A 118 -1.19 20.47 -6.13
CA SER A 118 -1.47 21.84 -6.55
C SER A 118 -0.91 22.86 -5.55
N PHE A 119 -0.71 24.11 -5.99
CA PHE A 119 -0.13 25.17 -5.16
C PHE A 119 -0.82 25.32 -3.80
N THR A 120 -2.15 25.37 -3.79
CA THR A 120 -2.95 25.52 -2.56
C THR A 120 -2.81 24.32 -1.63
N LYS A 121 -2.89 23.10 -2.17
CA LYS A 121 -2.68 21.86 -1.40
C LYS A 121 -1.27 21.81 -0.80
N ASN A 122 -0.28 22.29 -1.56
CA ASN A 122 1.11 22.33 -1.12
C ASN A 122 1.28 23.24 0.11
N ILE A 123 0.67 24.44 0.09
CA ILE A 123 0.71 25.38 1.22
C ILE A 123 0.02 24.78 2.44
N ILE A 124 -1.21 24.27 2.28
CA ILE A 124 -1.98 23.66 3.39
C ILE A 124 -1.19 22.51 4.03
N LYS A 125 -0.71 21.57 3.24
CA LYS A 125 0.10 20.46 3.74
C LYS A 125 1.38 20.93 4.43
N LYS A 126 2.05 21.94 3.86
CA LYS A 126 3.30 22.47 4.42
C LYS A 126 3.08 23.11 5.79
N VAL A 127 2.03 23.91 5.96
CA VAL A 127 1.69 24.51 7.25
C VAL A 127 1.30 23.42 8.24
N TYR A 128 0.43 22.51 7.84
CA TYR A 128 -0.07 21.43 8.69
C TYR A 128 1.04 20.53 9.22
N TYR A 129 1.91 20.01 8.34
CA TYR A 129 2.98 19.11 8.77
C TYR A 129 4.07 19.79 9.60
N LYS A 130 4.24 21.12 9.48
CA LYS A 130 5.15 21.87 10.34
C LYS A 130 4.70 21.99 11.79
N LEU A 131 3.41 21.76 12.09
CA LEU A 131 2.88 21.73 13.45
C LEU A 131 3.25 20.45 14.21
N PHE A 132 3.63 19.39 13.50
CA PHE A 132 4.05 18.16 14.15
C PHE A 132 5.50 18.23 14.65
N THR A 133 5.76 17.58 15.76
CA THR A 133 7.12 17.43 16.29
C THR A 133 7.90 16.39 15.49
N LYS A 134 7.24 15.31 15.05
CA LYS A 134 7.83 14.22 14.24
C LYS A 134 6.86 13.76 13.16
N LEU A 135 7.40 13.20 12.08
CA LEU A 135 6.63 12.76 10.91
C LEU A 135 7.04 11.33 10.53
N MET A 136 6.12 10.39 10.62
CA MET A 136 6.26 9.04 10.08
C MET A 136 5.59 9.00 8.71
N VAL A 137 6.37 8.80 7.66
CA VAL A 137 5.88 8.71 6.29
C VAL A 137 6.13 7.33 5.70
N TYR A 138 5.32 6.93 4.73
CA TYR A 138 5.36 5.56 4.20
C TYR A 138 6.53 5.30 3.24
N SER A 139 7.23 6.33 2.73
CA SER A 139 8.25 6.18 1.71
C SER A 139 9.44 7.14 1.86
N GLU A 140 10.62 6.69 1.44
CA GLU A 140 11.82 7.53 1.31
C GLU A 140 11.64 8.60 0.22
N TYR A 141 10.87 8.26 -0.83
CA TYR A 141 10.49 9.22 -1.86
C TYR A 141 9.76 10.42 -1.25
N SER A 142 8.76 10.17 -0.38
CA SER A 142 8.05 11.25 0.30
C SER A 142 9.00 12.08 1.20
N ILE A 143 9.93 11.44 1.91
CA ILE A 143 10.99 12.15 2.67
C ILE A 143 11.81 13.04 1.75
N SER A 144 12.21 12.54 0.59
CA SER A 144 12.98 13.30 -0.39
C SER A 144 12.22 14.53 -0.90
N VAL A 145 10.94 14.35 -1.26
CA VAL A 145 10.04 15.45 -1.66
C VAL A 145 9.87 16.45 -0.51
N MET A 146 9.71 16.00 0.73
CA MET A 146 9.55 16.88 1.89
C MET A 146 10.84 17.65 2.19
N LYS A 147 12.02 17.02 2.04
CA LYS A 147 13.31 17.71 2.15
C LYS A 147 13.42 18.89 1.15
N SER A 148 13.04 18.66 -0.11
CA SER A 148 13.05 19.74 -1.12
C SER A 148 12.09 20.89 -0.80
N LYS A 149 11.06 20.63 0.02
CA LYS A 149 10.10 21.64 0.51
C LYS A 149 10.54 22.32 1.83
N GLY A 150 11.74 22.00 2.34
CA GLY A 150 12.33 22.64 3.53
C GLY A 150 11.89 22.02 4.86
N PHE A 151 11.54 20.73 4.89
CA PHE A 151 11.34 19.99 6.14
C PHE A 151 12.66 19.47 6.70
N ASN A 152 12.78 19.45 8.02
CA ASN A 152 13.97 18.95 8.70
C ASN A 152 14.04 17.41 8.63
N PRO A 153 15.08 16.84 8.00
CA PRO A 153 15.25 15.39 7.90
C PRO A 153 15.29 14.66 9.24
N LYS A 154 15.80 15.29 10.28
CA LYS A 154 15.89 14.69 11.64
C LYS A 154 14.53 14.43 12.30
N LYS A 155 13.46 15.06 11.78
CA LYS A 155 12.09 14.89 12.27
C LYS A 155 11.28 13.91 11.42
N MET A 156 11.85 13.32 10.37
CA MET A 156 11.16 12.47 9.42
C MET A 156 11.68 11.03 9.49
N TYR A 157 10.76 10.08 9.53
CA TYR A 157 11.05 8.64 9.64
C TYR A 157 10.24 7.90 8.57
N CYS A 158 10.90 7.03 7.80
CA CYS A 158 10.21 6.14 6.87
C CYS A 158 9.68 4.94 7.66
N ILE A 159 8.35 4.90 7.87
CA ILE A 159 7.72 3.79 8.59
C ILE A 159 7.35 2.62 7.66
N ALA A 160 7.39 2.82 6.36
CA ALA A 160 6.90 1.89 5.35
C ALA A 160 5.42 1.49 5.57
N ASN A 161 4.95 0.46 4.89
CA ASN A 161 3.64 -0.14 5.12
C ASN A 161 3.78 -1.64 5.34
N SER A 162 2.75 -2.30 5.88
CA SER A 162 2.76 -3.75 6.10
C SER A 162 1.35 -4.33 5.92
N LEU A 163 1.32 -5.62 5.71
CA LEU A 163 0.17 -6.49 5.90
C LEU A 163 0.40 -7.34 7.15
N ASP A 164 -0.43 -8.36 7.38
CA ASP A 164 -0.17 -9.36 8.42
C ASP A 164 1.04 -10.22 8.06
N SER A 165 2.22 -9.68 8.30
CA SER A 165 3.48 -10.29 7.86
C SER A 165 3.74 -11.66 8.48
N ALA A 166 3.29 -11.91 9.72
CA ALA A 166 3.43 -13.21 10.36
C ALA A 166 2.55 -14.27 9.67
N HIS A 167 1.28 -13.93 9.40
CA HIS A 167 0.35 -14.80 8.69
C HIS A 167 0.82 -15.10 7.26
N LEU A 168 1.24 -14.07 6.51
CA LEU A 168 1.76 -14.25 5.15
C LEU A 168 3.03 -15.10 5.11
N LEU A 169 3.92 -14.96 6.10
CA LEU A 169 5.11 -15.78 6.24
C LEU A 169 4.75 -17.27 6.47
N ASP A 170 3.75 -17.56 7.29
CA ASP A 170 3.30 -18.92 7.55
C ASP A 170 2.66 -19.57 6.32
N ILE A 171 1.92 -18.81 5.52
CA ILE A 171 1.42 -19.28 4.22
C ILE A 171 2.60 -19.54 3.28
N ARG A 172 3.54 -18.59 3.15
CA ARG A 172 4.71 -18.69 2.27
C ARG A 172 5.50 -19.98 2.48
N LYS A 173 5.70 -20.44 3.72
CA LYS A 173 6.43 -21.67 4.05
C LYS A 173 5.79 -22.95 3.50
N ARG A 174 4.51 -22.91 3.15
CA ARG A 174 3.73 -24.07 2.67
C ARG A 174 3.47 -24.01 1.17
N LEU A 175 3.90 -22.95 0.49
CA LEU A 175 3.68 -22.79 -0.95
C LEU A 175 4.51 -23.77 -1.75
N CYS A 176 3.87 -24.31 -2.77
CA CYS A 176 4.52 -25.15 -3.77
C CYS A 176 3.97 -24.81 -5.17
N LYS A 177 4.70 -25.21 -6.20
CA LYS A 177 4.22 -25.09 -7.58
C LYS A 177 2.95 -25.93 -7.75
N SER A 178 1.95 -25.39 -8.44
CA SER A 178 0.72 -26.08 -8.78
C SER A 178 0.42 -25.94 -10.28
N ASP A 179 -0.47 -26.79 -10.75
CA ASP A 179 -0.94 -26.81 -12.15
C ASP A 179 -2.21 -25.95 -12.37
N LEU A 180 -2.50 -25.03 -11.42
CA LEU A 180 -3.67 -24.16 -11.41
C LEU A 180 -3.90 -23.46 -12.77
N TYR A 181 -2.87 -22.83 -13.30
CA TYR A 181 -2.97 -22.06 -14.53
C TYR A 181 -3.01 -22.95 -15.77
N SER A 182 -2.22 -24.03 -15.85
CA SER A 182 -2.24 -24.94 -16.96
C SER A 182 -3.57 -25.70 -17.06
N LYS A 183 -4.20 -26.03 -15.94
CA LYS A 183 -5.56 -26.60 -15.91
C LYS A 183 -6.61 -25.63 -16.40
N HIS A 184 -6.52 -24.34 -15.99
CA HIS A 184 -7.52 -23.34 -16.37
C HIS A 184 -7.42 -22.98 -17.87
N PHE A 185 -6.20 -22.68 -18.33
CA PHE A 185 -5.96 -22.19 -19.69
C PHE A 185 -5.75 -23.30 -20.73
N ASN A 186 -5.63 -24.54 -20.29
CA ASN A 186 -5.27 -25.69 -21.14
C ASN A 186 -3.98 -25.45 -21.97
N ASN A 187 -3.04 -24.72 -21.41
CA ASN A 187 -1.71 -24.46 -21.98
C ASN A 187 -0.70 -24.12 -20.86
N ASN A 188 0.58 -24.00 -21.21
CA ASN A 188 1.68 -23.70 -20.28
C ASN A 188 2.29 -22.30 -20.53
N TYR A 189 1.55 -21.37 -21.09
CA TYR A 189 2.06 -20.02 -21.31
C TYR A 189 2.33 -19.30 -19.98
N PRO A 190 3.35 -18.43 -19.92
CA PRO A 190 3.60 -17.60 -18.75
C PRO A 190 2.39 -16.80 -18.34
N VAL A 191 2.20 -16.57 -17.05
CA VAL A 191 1.00 -15.91 -16.51
C VAL A 191 1.34 -14.54 -15.95
N VAL A 192 0.66 -13.52 -16.45
CA VAL A 192 0.63 -12.16 -15.89
C VAL A 192 -0.58 -12.03 -14.97
N ILE A 193 -0.38 -11.64 -13.72
CA ILE A 193 -1.45 -11.40 -12.76
C ILE A 193 -1.62 -9.92 -12.48
N TYR A 194 -2.87 -9.45 -12.47
CA TYR A 194 -3.28 -8.20 -11.83
C TYR A 194 -4.15 -8.53 -10.62
N CYS A 195 -3.87 -7.91 -9.48
CA CYS A 195 -4.71 -8.03 -8.28
C CYS A 195 -5.07 -6.65 -7.73
N GLY A 196 -6.37 -6.41 -7.55
CA GLY A 196 -6.90 -5.17 -7.02
C GLY A 196 -8.24 -4.77 -7.64
N ARG A 197 -8.80 -3.65 -7.21
CA ARG A 197 -10.04 -3.13 -7.80
C ARG A 197 -9.84 -2.81 -9.28
N ILE A 198 -10.68 -3.35 -10.13
CA ILE A 198 -10.70 -3.05 -11.57
C ILE A 198 -11.36 -1.69 -11.73
N GLN A 199 -10.56 -0.69 -12.10
CA GLN A 199 -10.94 0.72 -12.18
C GLN A 199 -10.29 1.38 -13.41
N LYS A 200 -10.97 2.35 -14.01
CA LYS A 200 -10.45 3.11 -15.18
C LYS A 200 -9.07 3.70 -14.93
N ARG A 201 -8.84 4.27 -13.73
CA ARG A 201 -7.54 4.83 -13.33
C ARG A 201 -6.41 3.82 -13.25
N LYS A 202 -6.71 2.51 -13.24
CA LYS A 202 -5.72 1.43 -13.24
C LYS A 202 -5.20 1.08 -14.62
N GLN A 203 -5.82 1.60 -15.68
CA GLN A 203 -5.38 1.50 -17.08
C GLN A 203 -5.11 0.05 -17.52
N LEU A 204 -5.96 -0.90 -17.09
CA LEU A 204 -5.74 -2.35 -17.23
C LEU A 204 -5.77 -2.84 -18.69
N ASN A 205 -6.35 -2.05 -19.60
CA ASN A 205 -6.29 -2.27 -21.03
C ASN A 205 -4.83 -2.38 -21.55
N GLN A 206 -3.87 -1.68 -20.92
CA GLN A 206 -2.45 -1.77 -21.31
C GLN A 206 -1.89 -3.19 -21.14
N ILE A 207 -2.40 -3.99 -20.19
CA ILE A 207 -2.00 -5.40 -20.02
C ILE A 207 -2.50 -6.21 -21.22
N ILE A 208 -3.74 -5.99 -21.63
CA ILE A 208 -4.34 -6.67 -22.80
C ILE A 208 -3.62 -6.29 -24.08
N ASP A 209 -3.32 -4.98 -24.27
CA ASP A 209 -2.57 -4.52 -25.44
C ASP A 209 -1.17 -5.13 -25.50
N SER A 210 -0.45 -5.17 -24.36
CA SER A 210 0.86 -5.83 -24.26
C SER A 210 0.78 -7.33 -24.55
N ALA A 211 -0.25 -8.01 -24.03
CA ALA A 211 -0.48 -9.43 -24.28
C ALA A 211 -0.76 -9.71 -25.77
N LYS A 212 -1.54 -8.85 -26.43
CA LYS A 212 -1.80 -8.95 -27.88
C LYS A 212 -0.52 -8.77 -28.71
N MET A 213 0.30 -7.77 -28.37
CA MET A 213 1.59 -7.55 -29.02
C MET A 213 2.53 -8.77 -28.86
N LEU A 214 2.60 -9.34 -27.65
CA LEU A 214 3.38 -10.56 -27.40
C LEU A 214 2.85 -11.77 -28.18
N TYR A 215 1.53 -11.90 -28.27
CA TYR A 215 0.89 -12.95 -29.07
C TYR A 215 1.29 -12.86 -30.56
N GLU A 216 1.27 -11.66 -31.14
CA GLU A 216 1.68 -11.39 -32.53
C GLU A 216 3.18 -11.65 -32.77
N GLU A 217 3.99 -11.55 -31.73
CA GLU A 217 5.43 -11.84 -31.76
C GLU A 217 5.76 -13.31 -31.42
N ASN A 218 4.76 -14.22 -31.49
CA ASN A 218 4.90 -15.65 -31.14
C ASN A 218 5.42 -15.91 -29.72
N CYS A 219 5.12 -15.02 -28.77
CA CYS A 219 5.45 -15.12 -27.36
C CYS A 219 4.18 -14.98 -26.48
N PRO A 220 3.18 -15.88 -26.65
CA PRO A 220 1.90 -15.74 -25.98
C PRO A 220 2.01 -15.83 -24.45
N ILE A 221 1.16 -15.07 -23.77
CA ILE A 221 1.00 -15.10 -22.33
C ILE A 221 -0.46 -15.29 -21.95
N ASN A 222 -0.71 -15.79 -20.76
CA ASN A 222 -2.01 -15.76 -20.11
C ASN A 222 -2.10 -14.58 -19.16
N VAL A 223 -3.29 -14.03 -18.97
CA VAL A 223 -3.54 -12.89 -18.07
C VAL A 223 -4.67 -13.24 -17.12
N ILE A 224 -4.46 -13.02 -15.82
CA ILE A 224 -5.50 -13.18 -14.82
C ILE A 224 -5.78 -11.84 -14.12
N PHE A 225 -7.06 -11.50 -13.97
CA PHE A 225 -7.52 -10.34 -13.22
C PHE A 225 -8.25 -10.77 -11.96
N VAL A 226 -7.65 -10.46 -10.80
CA VAL A 226 -8.21 -10.76 -9.47
C VAL A 226 -8.75 -9.47 -8.87
N GLY A 227 -10.07 -9.34 -8.82
CA GLY A 227 -10.70 -8.16 -8.26
C GLY A 227 -12.12 -7.91 -8.73
N LYS A 228 -12.75 -6.93 -8.11
CA LYS A 228 -14.10 -6.49 -8.50
C LYS A 228 -14.01 -5.33 -9.48
N ASP A 229 -14.72 -5.42 -10.60
CA ASP A 229 -14.93 -4.29 -11.50
C ASP A 229 -15.93 -3.31 -10.85
N VAL A 230 -15.44 -2.12 -10.52
CA VAL A 230 -16.21 -1.07 -9.84
C VAL A 230 -16.50 0.13 -10.74
N ASP A 231 -15.81 0.24 -11.90
CA ASP A 231 -15.93 1.35 -12.85
C ASP A 231 -16.46 0.92 -14.23
N ARG A 232 -16.90 -0.34 -14.36
CA ARG A 232 -17.35 -0.94 -15.65
C ARG A 232 -16.27 -0.80 -16.73
N VAL A 233 -15.07 -1.30 -16.42
CA VAL A 233 -13.92 -1.28 -17.36
C VAL A 233 -14.12 -2.29 -18.48
N ASP A 234 -14.87 -3.38 -18.20
CA ASP A 234 -15.24 -4.44 -19.15
C ASP A 234 -14.04 -5.06 -19.90
N ILE A 235 -13.08 -5.56 -19.12
CA ILE A 235 -11.90 -6.25 -19.64
C ILE A 235 -12.24 -7.40 -20.60
N PRO A 236 -13.27 -8.26 -20.36
CA PRO A 236 -13.63 -9.33 -21.29
C PRO A 236 -14.00 -8.82 -22.69
N CYS A 237 -14.82 -7.78 -22.78
CA CYS A 237 -15.18 -7.18 -24.05
C CYS A 237 -13.94 -6.63 -24.79
N TYR A 238 -13.04 -5.96 -24.04
CA TYR A 238 -11.79 -5.43 -24.60
C TYR A 238 -10.87 -6.56 -25.12
N ALA A 239 -10.70 -7.64 -24.35
CA ALA A 239 -9.89 -8.81 -24.74
C ALA A 239 -10.45 -9.50 -25.99
N LYS A 240 -11.78 -9.64 -26.07
CA LYS A 240 -12.48 -10.18 -27.25
C LYS A 240 -12.24 -9.31 -28.49
N ALA A 241 -12.33 -7.99 -28.36
CA ALA A 241 -12.06 -7.07 -29.47
C ALA A 241 -10.60 -7.16 -29.97
N LYS A 242 -9.67 -7.60 -29.10
CA LYS A 242 -8.26 -7.86 -29.45
C LYS A 242 -8.00 -9.30 -29.92
N GLY A 243 -8.97 -10.21 -29.84
CA GLY A 243 -8.86 -11.62 -30.25
C GLY A 243 -7.94 -12.45 -29.36
N ILE A 244 -7.89 -12.15 -28.05
CA ILE A 244 -7.10 -12.87 -27.06
C ILE A 244 -7.94 -13.27 -25.82
N GLU A 245 -9.25 -13.33 -25.95
CA GLU A 245 -10.16 -13.67 -24.85
C GLU A 245 -9.88 -15.03 -24.21
N GLN A 246 -9.37 -15.99 -24.99
CA GLN A 246 -9.00 -17.33 -24.49
C GLN A 246 -7.79 -17.30 -23.53
N ASN A 247 -6.99 -16.23 -23.59
CA ASN A 247 -5.84 -16.03 -22.73
C ASN A 247 -6.14 -15.15 -21.51
N VAL A 248 -7.41 -14.79 -21.27
CA VAL A 248 -7.79 -13.86 -20.20
C VAL A 248 -8.76 -14.53 -19.24
N TRP A 249 -8.37 -14.55 -17.97
CA TRP A 249 -9.18 -15.10 -16.88
C TRP A 249 -9.63 -13.99 -15.93
N MET A 250 -10.95 -13.79 -15.85
CA MET A 250 -11.57 -12.93 -14.83
C MET A 250 -11.87 -13.79 -13.58
N TYR A 251 -10.92 -13.82 -12.64
CA TYR A 251 -11.07 -14.63 -11.41
C TYR A 251 -12.19 -14.11 -10.49
N GLY A 252 -12.41 -12.80 -10.51
CA GLY A 252 -13.31 -12.14 -9.57
C GLY A 252 -12.60 -11.69 -8.28
N PRO A 253 -13.35 -11.15 -7.29
CA PRO A 253 -12.77 -10.69 -6.04
C PRO A 253 -12.29 -11.86 -5.17
N CYS A 254 -11.07 -11.77 -4.67
CA CYS A 254 -10.49 -12.73 -3.72
C CYS A 254 -9.94 -11.97 -2.51
N TYR A 255 -10.25 -12.47 -1.30
CA TYR A 255 -9.82 -11.90 -0.01
C TYR A 255 -9.14 -12.96 0.88
N GLU A 256 -9.04 -14.18 0.40
CA GLU A 256 -8.38 -15.29 1.07
C GLU A 256 -6.89 -15.26 0.77
N ASP A 257 -6.05 -15.05 1.80
CA ASP A 257 -4.61 -14.92 1.63
C ASP A 257 -3.96 -16.20 1.11
N SER A 258 -4.46 -17.37 1.48
CA SER A 258 -3.98 -18.67 0.97
C SER A 258 -4.21 -18.83 -0.54
N THR A 259 -5.38 -18.45 -1.03
CA THR A 259 -5.71 -18.45 -2.46
C THR A 259 -4.89 -17.41 -3.22
N LEU A 260 -4.78 -16.18 -2.69
CA LEU A 260 -3.93 -15.15 -3.30
C LEU A 260 -2.47 -15.59 -3.36
N ALA A 261 -2.00 -16.28 -2.34
CA ALA A 261 -0.64 -16.81 -2.27
C ALA A 261 -0.38 -17.82 -3.40
N GLU A 262 -1.29 -18.76 -3.63
CA GLU A 262 -1.17 -19.73 -4.72
C GLU A 262 -1.17 -19.02 -6.09
N LEU A 263 -2.09 -18.06 -6.28
CA LEU A 263 -2.18 -17.28 -7.52
C LEU A 263 -0.88 -16.50 -7.78
N PHE A 264 -0.35 -15.78 -6.80
CA PHE A 264 0.90 -15.02 -6.98
C PHE A 264 2.12 -15.91 -7.14
N TYR A 265 2.24 -16.97 -6.34
CA TYR A 265 3.41 -17.86 -6.34
C TYR A 265 3.60 -18.57 -7.69
N ASN A 266 2.49 -18.92 -8.35
CA ASN A 266 2.50 -19.58 -9.65
C ASN A 266 2.45 -18.61 -10.85
N ALA A 267 2.23 -17.31 -10.63
CA ALA A 267 2.31 -16.31 -11.69
C ALA A 267 3.76 -15.94 -12.02
N SER A 268 4.00 -15.58 -13.27
CA SER A 268 5.34 -15.13 -13.72
C SER A 268 5.64 -13.71 -13.25
N VAL A 269 4.63 -12.83 -13.23
CA VAL A 269 4.78 -11.42 -12.87
C VAL A 269 3.43 -10.78 -12.51
N CYS A 270 3.43 -9.91 -11.52
CA CYS A 270 2.31 -9.02 -11.20
C CYS A 270 2.48 -7.69 -11.96
N VAL A 271 1.47 -7.31 -12.75
CA VAL A 271 1.50 -6.06 -13.52
C VAL A 271 0.42 -5.10 -13.06
N SER A 272 0.80 -3.88 -12.70
CA SER A 272 -0.11 -2.81 -12.32
C SER A 272 0.17 -1.54 -13.13
N PRO A 273 -0.50 -1.31 -14.26
CA PRO A 273 -0.25 -0.16 -15.13
C PRO A 273 -0.61 1.18 -14.50
N GLY A 274 -1.58 1.21 -13.58
CA GLY A 274 -1.82 2.35 -12.72
C GLY A 274 -0.97 2.30 -11.44
N ASN A 275 -1.37 3.08 -10.43
CA ASN A 275 -0.65 3.06 -9.15
C ASN A 275 -0.74 1.70 -8.47
N ILE A 276 0.38 1.21 -7.94
CA ILE A 276 0.42 0.00 -7.12
C ILE A 276 0.42 0.38 -5.64
N GLY A 277 -0.38 -0.33 -4.84
CA GLY A 277 -0.46 -0.16 -3.39
C GLY A 277 -0.05 -1.44 -2.66
N LEU A 278 -0.80 -1.83 -1.62
CA LEU A 278 -0.56 -3.03 -0.82
C LEU A 278 -0.43 -4.33 -1.63
N THR A 279 -0.94 -4.34 -2.85
CA THR A 279 -0.71 -5.44 -3.82
C THR A 279 0.77 -5.71 -4.04
N ALA A 280 1.63 -4.67 -3.96
CA ALA A 280 3.08 -4.86 -4.07
C ALA A 280 3.62 -5.72 -2.92
N ILE A 281 3.17 -5.44 -1.70
CA ILE A 281 3.57 -6.22 -0.52
C ILE A 281 3.05 -7.66 -0.65
N HIS A 282 1.78 -7.86 -1.06
CA HIS A 282 1.22 -9.19 -1.27
C HIS A 282 2.01 -9.99 -2.32
N ALA A 283 2.21 -9.42 -3.51
CA ALA A 283 2.92 -10.11 -4.60
C ALA A 283 4.34 -10.52 -4.19
N LEU A 284 5.10 -9.59 -3.60
CA LEU A 284 6.48 -9.88 -3.15
C LEU A 284 6.53 -10.83 -1.94
N SER A 285 5.53 -10.82 -1.05
CA SER A 285 5.43 -11.80 0.05
C SER A 285 5.35 -13.23 -0.44
N PHE A 286 4.83 -13.42 -1.66
CA PHE A 286 4.70 -14.72 -2.30
C PHE A 286 5.67 -14.92 -3.48
N GLY A 287 6.70 -14.06 -3.56
CA GLY A 287 7.79 -14.20 -4.51
C GLY A 287 7.45 -13.89 -5.97
N CYS A 288 6.34 -13.16 -6.20
CA CYS A 288 5.94 -12.71 -7.53
C CYS A 288 6.55 -11.34 -7.84
N PRO A 289 7.42 -11.20 -8.85
CA PRO A 289 7.98 -9.91 -9.23
C PRO A 289 6.92 -8.96 -9.78
N ILE A 290 7.23 -7.67 -9.80
CA ILE A 290 6.25 -6.63 -10.11
C ILE A 290 6.72 -5.75 -11.27
N ILE A 291 5.76 -5.36 -12.13
CA ILE A 291 5.96 -4.29 -13.12
C ILE A 291 4.90 -3.21 -12.90
N THR A 292 5.35 -1.95 -12.75
CA THR A 292 4.49 -0.76 -12.66
C THR A 292 5.17 0.43 -13.35
N HIS A 293 4.47 1.56 -13.50
CA HIS A 293 5.03 2.74 -14.18
C HIS A 293 6.01 3.54 -13.29
N ASN A 294 6.86 4.32 -13.95
CA ASN A 294 7.95 5.12 -13.32
C ASN A 294 7.55 6.54 -12.89
N ASN A 295 6.30 6.95 -13.04
CA ASN A 295 5.83 8.24 -12.52
C ASN A 295 5.53 8.10 -11.01
N PHE A 296 6.57 8.27 -10.19
CA PHE A 296 6.48 8.03 -8.75
C PHE A 296 5.56 9.00 -8.02
N ALA A 297 5.33 10.19 -8.57
CA ALA A 297 4.37 11.15 -8.00
C ALA A 297 2.91 10.68 -8.06
N GLU A 298 2.60 9.71 -8.93
CA GLU A 298 1.28 9.09 -9.05
C GLU A 298 1.20 7.70 -8.43
N GLN A 299 2.31 7.19 -7.87
CA GLN A 299 2.36 5.89 -7.21
C GLN A 299 1.92 5.95 -5.74
N MET A 300 1.50 4.79 -5.21
CA MET A 300 1.40 4.60 -3.77
C MET A 300 2.77 4.23 -3.20
N PRO A 301 3.05 4.50 -1.91
CA PRO A 301 4.37 4.33 -1.30
C PRO A 301 5.02 2.97 -1.52
N GLU A 302 4.23 1.94 -1.67
CA GLU A 302 4.66 0.55 -1.80
C GLU A 302 5.43 0.27 -3.10
N PHE A 303 5.43 1.21 -4.07
CA PHE A 303 6.30 1.11 -5.25
C PHE A 303 7.79 1.00 -4.87
N GLU A 304 8.19 1.52 -3.72
CA GLU A 304 9.58 1.43 -3.24
C GLU A 304 10.03 0.00 -2.91
N SER A 305 9.10 -0.94 -2.74
CA SER A 305 9.44 -2.36 -2.61
C SER A 305 9.97 -2.97 -3.92
N ILE A 306 9.74 -2.27 -5.04
CA ILE A 306 10.22 -2.71 -6.34
C ILE A 306 11.65 -2.24 -6.53
N LYS A 307 12.59 -3.19 -6.54
CA LYS A 307 14.01 -2.96 -6.82
C LYS A 307 14.28 -3.42 -8.26
N PRO A 308 14.63 -2.50 -9.17
CA PRO A 308 14.88 -2.87 -10.57
C PRO A 308 15.83 -4.06 -10.71
N SER A 309 15.45 -5.03 -11.53
CA SER A 309 16.17 -6.29 -11.80
C SER A 309 16.25 -7.27 -10.63
N LYS A 310 15.71 -6.93 -9.45
CA LYS A 310 15.71 -7.78 -8.25
C LYS A 310 14.29 -8.25 -7.88
N THR A 311 13.37 -7.31 -7.68
CA THR A 311 11.99 -7.62 -7.30
C THR A 311 10.98 -7.20 -8.37
N GLY A 312 11.44 -6.64 -9.49
CA GLY A 312 10.59 -6.21 -10.59
C GLY A 312 11.21 -5.14 -11.47
N TYR A 313 10.35 -4.43 -12.20
CA TYR A 313 10.78 -3.39 -13.14
C TYR A 313 9.80 -2.22 -13.17
N PHE A 314 10.32 -1.05 -13.54
CA PHE A 314 9.50 0.10 -13.93
C PHE A 314 9.49 0.24 -15.46
N TYR A 315 8.32 0.64 -15.98
CA TYR A 315 8.17 1.01 -17.38
C TYR A 315 7.76 2.48 -17.49
N GLN A 316 8.01 3.09 -18.64
CA GLN A 316 7.59 4.47 -18.94
C GLN A 316 6.06 4.56 -18.91
N GLN A 317 5.50 5.41 -18.04
CA GLN A 317 4.05 5.55 -17.92
C GLN A 317 3.35 5.76 -19.26
N GLY A 318 2.39 4.91 -19.58
CA GLY A 318 1.60 4.96 -20.81
C GLY A 318 2.28 4.36 -22.04
N ASP A 319 3.54 3.96 -21.97
CA ASP A 319 4.25 3.29 -23.06
C ASP A 319 4.00 1.79 -23.02
N ILE A 320 3.08 1.33 -23.89
CA ILE A 320 2.68 -0.08 -23.98
C ILE A 320 3.84 -0.95 -24.54
N ALA A 321 4.68 -0.39 -25.42
CA ALA A 321 5.81 -1.13 -25.97
C ALA A 321 6.86 -1.38 -24.88
N ASP A 322 7.18 -0.38 -24.05
CA ASP A 322 8.09 -0.56 -22.90
C ASP A 322 7.47 -1.54 -21.88
N LEU A 323 6.17 -1.45 -21.58
CA LEU A 323 5.49 -2.41 -20.70
C LEU A 323 5.63 -3.83 -21.24
N LYS A 324 5.34 -4.05 -22.52
CA LYS A 324 5.50 -5.34 -23.21
C LYS A 324 6.94 -5.87 -23.07
N ASP A 325 7.93 -5.02 -23.30
CA ASP A 325 9.34 -5.42 -23.22
C ASP A 325 9.78 -5.78 -21.78
N LYS A 326 9.25 -5.08 -20.75
CA LYS A 326 9.46 -5.48 -19.34
C LYS A 326 8.80 -6.81 -19.02
N ILE A 327 7.57 -7.05 -19.51
CA ILE A 327 6.90 -8.35 -19.36
C ILE A 327 7.74 -9.45 -20.03
N ARG A 328 8.16 -9.26 -21.29
CA ARG A 328 9.00 -10.21 -22.02
C ARG A 328 10.27 -10.53 -21.23
N LYS A 329 10.95 -9.52 -20.71
CA LYS A 329 12.18 -9.68 -19.93
C LYS A 329 11.99 -10.63 -18.74
N VAL A 330 10.87 -10.50 -18.01
CA VAL A 330 10.59 -11.36 -16.86
C VAL A 330 10.22 -12.79 -17.29
N ILE A 331 9.34 -12.94 -18.28
CA ILE A 331 8.87 -14.28 -18.70
C ILE A 331 9.93 -15.10 -19.43
N SER A 332 10.94 -14.45 -20.04
CA SER A 332 12.06 -15.10 -20.72
C SER A 332 13.21 -15.49 -19.77
N ALA A 333 13.11 -15.14 -18.49
CA ALA A 333 14.12 -15.52 -17.50
C ALA A 333 14.15 -17.05 -17.31
N ASP A 334 15.34 -17.60 -17.16
CA ASP A 334 15.51 -19.02 -16.82
C ASP A 334 15.06 -19.31 -15.37
N GLU A 335 14.94 -20.58 -15.03
CA GLU A 335 14.45 -21.01 -13.72
C GLU A 335 15.33 -20.49 -12.57
N LYS A 336 16.65 -20.47 -12.77
CA LYS A 336 17.60 -19.97 -11.77
C LYS A 336 17.36 -18.47 -11.50
N THR A 337 17.25 -17.67 -12.54
CA THR A 337 16.97 -16.22 -12.43
C THR A 337 15.61 -15.96 -11.77
N ARG A 338 14.59 -16.76 -12.08
CA ARG A 338 13.26 -16.66 -11.44
C ARG A 338 13.34 -16.93 -9.94
N GLU A 339 14.10 -17.95 -9.54
CA GLU A 339 14.29 -18.26 -8.11
C GLU A 339 15.09 -17.18 -7.39
N GLU A 340 16.14 -16.63 -8.02
CA GLU A 340 16.88 -15.49 -7.47
C GLU A 340 15.97 -14.25 -7.26
N ILE A 341 15.09 -13.94 -8.22
CA ILE A 341 14.12 -12.86 -8.09
C ILE A 341 13.14 -13.13 -6.95
N ARG A 342 12.67 -14.36 -6.80
CA ARG A 342 11.78 -14.79 -5.71
C ARG A 342 12.42 -14.58 -4.35
N GLU A 343 13.65 -15.03 -4.18
CA GLU A 343 14.42 -14.85 -2.94
C GLU A 343 14.65 -13.36 -2.62
N GLU A 344 14.96 -12.55 -3.63
CA GLU A 344 15.10 -11.09 -3.43
C GLU A 344 13.77 -10.41 -3.05
N ALA A 345 12.64 -10.89 -3.58
CA ALA A 345 11.32 -10.45 -3.18
C ALA A 345 11.04 -10.75 -1.70
N PHE A 346 11.33 -11.98 -1.25
CA PHE A 346 11.19 -12.36 0.15
C PHE A 346 12.08 -11.51 1.06
N LYS A 347 13.36 -11.32 0.71
CA LYS A 347 14.31 -10.50 1.47
C LYS A 347 13.84 -9.03 1.60
N GLU A 348 13.28 -8.45 0.53
CA GLU A 348 12.80 -7.07 0.57
C GLU A 348 11.63 -6.92 1.56
N ILE A 349 10.68 -7.87 1.55
CA ILE A 349 9.55 -7.88 2.48
C ILE A 349 10.03 -8.08 3.92
N ASP A 350 10.87 -9.08 4.15
CA ASP A 350 11.36 -9.44 5.48
C ASP A 350 12.25 -8.34 6.08
N LYS A 351 12.91 -7.54 5.24
CA LYS A 351 13.76 -6.42 5.66
C LYS A 351 12.97 -5.15 6.05
N LYS A 352 11.93 -4.77 5.30
CA LYS A 352 11.34 -3.41 5.43
C LYS A 352 9.81 -3.42 5.48
N TRP A 353 9.11 -4.27 4.74
CA TRP A 353 7.67 -4.15 4.52
C TRP A 353 6.86 -5.07 5.44
N ASN A 354 7.19 -5.03 6.74
CA ASN A 354 6.62 -5.89 7.77
C ASN A 354 6.33 -5.13 9.06
N ILE A 355 5.57 -5.76 9.95
CA ILE A 355 5.13 -5.17 11.22
C ILE A 355 6.32 -4.89 12.15
N ASP A 356 7.31 -5.78 12.21
CA ASP A 356 8.46 -5.61 13.12
C ASP A 356 9.31 -4.39 12.73
N TYR A 357 9.48 -4.15 11.42
CA TYR A 357 10.12 -2.93 10.94
C TYR A 357 9.36 -1.68 11.41
N GLN A 358 8.02 -1.66 11.28
CA GLN A 358 7.20 -0.52 11.71
C GLN A 358 7.31 -0.28 13.22
N ILE A 359 7.29 -1.34 14.02
CA ILE A 359 7.48 -1.23 15.48
C ILE A 359 8.87 -0.69 15.82
N ASN A 360 9.92 -1.14 15.13
CA ASN A 360 11.27 -0.66 15.34
C ASN A 360 11.43 0.82 14.96
N VAL A 361 10.77 1.28 13.90
CA VAL A 361 10.72 2.70 13.55
C VAL A 361 9.96 3.49 14.62
N LEU A 362 8.81 3.01 15.08
CA LEU A 362 8.04 3.69 16.14
C LEU A 362 8.84 3.78 17.44
N LYS A 363 9.59 2.75 17.84
CA LYS A 363 10.52 2.82 18.99
C LYS A 363 11.51 3.97 18.82
N LYS A 364 12.19 4.05 17.67
CA LYS A 364 13.15 5.14 17.37
C LYS A 364 12.50 6.52 17.42
N VAL A 365 11.26 6.64 16.94
CA VAL A 365 10.51 7.89 16.97
C VAL A 365 10.20 8.32 18.43
N LEU A 366 9.93 7.38 19.31
CA LEU A 366 9.60 7.65 20.73
C LEU A 366 10.84 7.85 21.60
N GLU A 367 11.99 7.27 21.24
CA GLU A 367 13.26 7.34 22.01
C GLU A 367 14.11 8.58 21.66
N ASN A 368 13.97 9.12 20.45
CA ASN A 368 14.71 10.32 20.04
C ASN A 368 14.00 11.59 20.57
N GLU A 369 14.25 11.94 21.81
CA GLU A 369 13.93 13.23 22.42
C GLU A 369 14.91 14.33 22.00
#